data_4cb8d8e30bdedbeacbf4855fed968e98
#
_entry.id   4cb8d8e30bdedbeacbf4855fed968e98
#
_cell.length_a   1.000
_cell.length_b   1.000
_cell.length_c   1.000
_cell.angle_alpha   90.00
_cell.angle_beta   90.00
_cell.angle_gamma   90.00
#
_symmetry.space_group_name_H-M   'P 1'
#
loop_
_entity.id
_entity.type
_entity.pdbx_description
1 polymer ?
#
loop_
_entity_poly.entity_id
_entity_poly.type
_entity_poly.pdbx_seq_one_letter_code
_entity_poly.pdbx_strand_id
1 'polypeptide(L)'
;VKHVKRLGIKWVKFQLSWEDIEPSQGQYNWGAWDQIMLTYHQAGFYILLSVVKAPDWARPANTDFSQEGPPADPTTFARFIGEMTQRYRTGVQAIEVWNEQNLAREGGGAPMPAADYVALLSAAYRTIKHVDPSVIVVSGAPTPAGDVPGAAIDDIRYLEQMYAAGLKDVSDAIGVHPSGYNCPADGDWQTVSDPTARFRGPFENRHHSWCFRGTMEGYRNVMVANGDANKLLWPTEFGWAVANPPPPNYEYAADNTYEEQAQWIISAFQQAQAWGWVGPMFLWNLNYGVTKPGSEQAAFSILTQQGPTPAYQALLSIPK
;
A
#
# COMPACT_ATOMS: atom_id res chain seq x y z
N VAL A 1 -4.25 14.07 -13.17
CA VAL A 1 -3.98 15.42 -12.65
C VAL A 1 -5.25 16.18 -12.35
N LYS A 2 -6.18 16.40 -13.34
CA LYS A 2 -7.38 17.25 -13.17
C LYS A 2 -8.23 16.88 -11.93
N HIS A 3 -8.57 15.61 -11.78
CA HIS A 3 -9.39 15.13 -10.66
C HIS A 3 -8.67 15.27 -9.31
N VAL A 4 -7.38 14.94 -9.24
CA VAL A 4 -6.58 15.08 -8.01
C VAL A 4 -6.50 16.53 -7.55
N LYS A 5 -6.26 17.48 -8.49
CA LYS A 5 -6.31 18.92 -8.19
C LYS A 5 -7.68 19.36 -7.69
N ARG A 6 -8.76 18.90 -8.35
CA ARG A 6 -10.14 19.24 -7.94
C ARG A 6 -10.46 18.74 -6.54
N LEU A 7 -9.96 17.55 -6.18
CA LEU A 7 -10.11 16.98 -4.84
C LEU A 7 -9.27 17.72 -3.78
N GLY A 8 -8.37 18.63 -4.15
CA GLY A 8 -7.49 19.34 -3.22
C GLY A 8 -6.42 18.47 -2.57
N ILE A 9 -6.17 17.30 -3.12
CA ILE A 9 -5.19 16.33 -2.61
C ILE A 9 -3.77 16.82 -2.91
N LYS A 10 -2.84 16.61 -1.98
CA LYS A 10 -1.43 16.99 -2.08
C LYS A 10 -0.52 15.83 -2.47
N TRP A 11 -0.82 14.63 -2.01
CA TRP A 11 -0.02 13.44 -2.23
C TRP A 11 -0.62 12.53 -3.28
N VAL A 12 0.23 11.95 -4.11
CA VAL A 12 -0.14 10.87 -5.04
C VAL A 12 0.83 9.70 -4.86
N LYS A 13 0.30 8.47 -4.95
CA LYS A 13 1.11 7.25 -4.96
C LYS A 13 1.10 6.65 -6.35
N PHE A 14 2.26 6.18 -6.78
CA PHE A 14 2.42 5.33 -7.95
C PHE A 14 3.21 4.09 -7.58
N GLN A 15 2.82 2.96 -8.12
CA GLN A 15 3.59 1.73 -8.04
C GLN A 15 4.50 1.64 -9.26
N LEU A 16 5.81 1.61 -9.05
CA LEU A 16 6.84 1.51 -10.08
C LEU A 16 7.36 0.08 -10.12
N SER A 17 7.11 -0.59 -11.24
CA SER A 17 7.61 -1.94 -11.51
C SER A 17 9.07 -1.85 -11.97
N TRP A 18 9.99 -2.44 -11.20
CA TRP A 18 11.40 -2.49 -11.58
C TRP A 18 11.63 -3.29 -12.86
N GLU A 19 10.92 -4.41 -13.05
CA GLU A 19 11.03 -5.25 -14.24
C GLU A 19 10.71 -4.51 -15.54
N ASP A 20 9.74 -3.57 -15.50
CA ASP A 20 9.37 -2.75 -16.67
C ASP A 20 10.45 -1.71 -16.99
N ILE A 21 11.14 -1.22 -15.97
CA ILE A 21 12.18 -0.19 -16.13
C ILE A 21 13.50 -0.79 -16.54
N GLU A 22 13.89 -1.91 -15.95
CA GLU A 22 15.18 -2.58 -16.19
C GLU A 22 14.97 -4.04 -16.61
N PRO A 23 14.39 -4.29 -17.80
CA PRO A 23 14.11 -5.65 -18.29
C PRO A 23 15.37 -6.47 -18.51
N SER A 24 16.50 -5.82 -18.73
CA SER A 24 17.85 -6.41 -18.77
C SER A 24 18.79 -5.56 -17.92
N GLN A 25 19.72 -6.20 -17.22
CA GLN A 25 20.63 -5.54 -16.30
C GLN A 25 21.36 -4.34 -16.94
N GLY A 26 21.17 -3.16 -16.35
CA GLY A 26 21.80 -1.92 -16.82
C GLY A 26 21.11 -1.26 -18.03
N GLN A 27 20.01 -1.82 -18.52
CA GLN A 27 19.25 -1.23 -19.63
C GLN A 27 17.92 -0.68 -19.11
N TYR A 28 17.78 0.64 -19.11
CA TYR A 28 16.68 1.33 -18.47
C TYR A 28 15.67 1.95 -19.47
N ASN A 29 14.39 1.72 -19.24
CA ASN A 29 13.25 2.29 -19.97
C ASN A 29 12.52 3.35 -19.14
N TRP A 30 13.11 4.51 -18.97
CA TRP A 30 12.56 5.59 -18.12
C TRP A 30 11.45 6.43 -18.76
N GLY A 31 11.33 6.43 -20.10
CA GLY A 31 10.58 7.44 -20.84
C GLY A 31 9.14 7.69 -20.37
N ALA A 32 8.37 6.64 -20.09
CA ALA A 32 7.00 6.80 -19.58
C ALA A 32 7.00 7.42 -18.16
N TRP A 33 7.92 6.98 -17.32
CA TRP A 33 8.05 7.47 -15.94
C TRP A 33 8.53 8.91 -15.89
N ASP A 34 9.46 9.32 -16.77
CA ASP A 34 9.88 10.71 -16.89
C ASP A 34 8.69 11.64 -17.14
N GLN A 35 7.76 11.24 -18.01
CA GLN A 35 6.56 12.01 -18.28
C GLN A 35 5.60 12.07 -17.09
N ILE A 36 5.42 10.96 -16.37
CA ILE A 36 4.59 10.90 -15.16
C ILE A 36 5.19 11.82 -14.11
N MET A 37 6.47 11.67 -13.78
CA MET A 37 7.16 12.44 -12.75
C MET A 37 7.14 13.93 -13.07
N LEU A 38 7.48 14.32 -14.31
CA LEU A 38 7.44 15.70 -14.76
C LEU A 38 6.03 16.30 -14.62
N THR A 39 5.01 15.58 -15.08
CA THR A 39 3.61 16.04 -15.08
C THR A 39 3.10 16.29 -13.66
N TYR A 40 3.35 15.39 -12.74
CA TYR A 40 2.84 15.53 -11.37
C TYR A 40 3.68 16.47 -10.53
N HIS A 41 5.00 16.50 -10.72
CA HIS A 41 5.88 17.49 -10.09
C HIS A 41 5.54 18.93 -10.51
N GLN A 42 5.40 19.21 -11.82
CA GLN A 42 4.97 20.52 -12.33
C GLN A 42 3.57 20.91 -11.86
N ALA A 43 2.72 19.92 -11.59
CA ALA A 43 1.38 20.16 -11.04
C ALA A 43 1.40 20.49 -9.54
N GLY A 44 2.56 20.38 -8.85
CA GLY A 44 2.76 20.71 -7.44
C GLY A 44 2.35 19.61 -6.47
N PHE A 45 2.34 18.35 -6.92
CA PHE A 45 2.06 17.20 -6.03
C PHE A 45 3.33 16.69 -5.36
N TYR A 46 3.16 16.22 -4.13
CA TYR A 46 4.10 15.31 -3.47
C TYR A 46 3.89 13.89 -4.01
N ILE A 47 4.99 13.19 -4.28
CA ILE A 47 4.95 11.86 -4.90
C ILE A 47 5.55 10.82 -3.96
N LEU A 48 4.77 9.75 -3.69
CA LEU A 48 5.24 8.50 -3.13
C LEU A 48 5.40 7.49 -4.28
N LEU A 49 6.62 6.97 -4.48
CA LEU A 49 6.86 5.82 -5.37
C LEU A 49 6.96 4.53 -4.56
N SER A 50 6.05 3.61 -4.78
CA SER A 50 6.17 2.23 -4.29
C SER A 50 6.94 1.42 -5.33
N VAL A 51 8.13 0.92 -4.96
CA VAL A 51 9.05 0.23 -5.88
C VAL A 51 8.99 -1.26 -5.65
N VAL A 52 8.58 -2.00 -6.67
CA VAL A 52 8.21 -3.42 -6.58
C VAL A 52 8.73 -4.22 -7.77
N LYS A 53 8.53 -5.52 -7.76
CA LYS A 53 8.66 -6.44 -8.90
C LYS A 53 10.07 -6.51 -9.47
N ALA A 54 10.90 -7.36 -8.88
CA ALA A 54 12.22 -7.58 -9.43
C ALA A 54 12.13 -8.29 -10.81
N PRO A 55 12.92 -7.87 -11.81
CA PRO A 55 13.01 -8.55 -13.08
C PRO A 55 13.57 -9.95 -12.93
N ASP A 56 13.20 -10.87 -13.81
CA ASP A 56 13.57 -12.28 -13.75
C ASP A 56 15.07 -12.51 -13.62
N TRP A 57 15.88 -11.70 -14.31
CA TRP A 57 17.35 -11.80 -14.24
C TRP A 57 17.93 -11.52 -12.85
N ALA A 58 17.19 -10.79 -11.98
CA ALA A 58 17.62 -10.46 -10.62
C ALA A 58 17.10 -11.45 -9.57
N ARG A 59 16.13 -12.29 -9.91
CA ARG A 59 15.44 -13.19 -8.97
C ARG A 59 16.19 -14.50 -8.75
N PRO A 60 15.93 -15.22 -7.63
CA PRO A 60 16.48 -16.55 -7.43
C PRO A 60 16.01 -17.52 -8.54
N ALA A 61 16.92 -18.38 -9.03
CA ALA A 61 16.61 -19.31 -10.11
C ALA A 61 15.52 -20.35 -9.78
N ASN A 62 15.27 -20.58 -8.50
CA ASN A 62 14.27 -21.54 -8.00
C ASN A 62 12.96 -20.86 -7.53
N THR A 63 12.73 -19.59 -7.87
CA THR A 63 11.48 -18.87 -7.56
C THR A 63 10.36 -19.26 -8.51
N ASP A 64 9.11 -19.00 -8.12
CA ASP A 64 7.98 -19.10 -9.03
C ASP A 64 7.88 -17.81 -9.87
N PHE A 65 8.31 -17.86 -11.12
CA PHE A 65 8.29 -16.75 -12.05
C PHE A 65 6.86 -16.38 -12.55
N SER A 66 5.83 -17.17 -12.22
CA SER A 66 4.44 -16.78 -12.45
C SER A 66 3.89 -15.83 -11.39
N GLN A 67 4.63 -15.65 -10.30
CA GLN A 67 4.33 -14.73 -9.19
C GLN A 67 5.34 -13.60 -9.18
N GLU A 68 4.99 -12.48 -8.56
CA GLU A 68 5.95 -11.43 -8.25
C GLU A 68 6.97 -11.93 -7.21
N GLY A 69 8.18 -11.36 -7.19
CA GLY A 69 9.15 -11.81 -6.21
C GLY A 69 10.36 -10.90 -6.05
N PRO A 70 11.08 -11.05 -4.91
CA PRO A 70 12.25 -10.24 -4.60
C PRO A 70 13.47 -10.66 -5.40
N PRO A 71 14.52 -9.79 -5.46
CA PRO A 71 15.80 -10.18 -6.01
C PRO A 71 16.51 -11.18 -5.10
N ALA A 72 17.39 -11.99 -5.70
CA ALA A 72 18.28 -12.91 -4.98
C ALA A 72 19.31 -12.17 -4.11
N ASP A 73 19.76 -11.00 -4.58
CA ASP A 73 20.73 -10.14 -3.91
C ASP A 73 20.14 -8.74 -3.69
N PRO A 74 19.91 -8.32 -2.43
CA PRO A 74 19.43 -6.98 -2.10
C PRO A 74 20.26 -5.84 -2.69
N THR A 75 21.53 -6.05 -2.99
CA THR A 75 22.41 -5.01 -3.55
C THR A 75 22.05 -4.66 -4.99
N THR A 76 21.47 -5.60 -5.75
CA THR A 76 20.96 -5.31 -7.10
C THR A 76 19.78 -4.36 -7.08
N PHE A 77 18.87 -4.54 -6.11
CA PHE A 77 17.76 -3.63 -5.87
C PHE A 77 18.24 -2.26 -5.36
N ALA A 78 19.20 -2.27 -4.43
CA ALA A 78 19.80 -1.04 -3.92
C ALA A 78 20.43 -0.20 -5.05
N ARG A 79 21.12 -0.85 -6.01
CA ARG A 79 21.65 -0.18 -7.20
C ARG A 79 20.53 0.45 -8.02
N PHE A 80 19.47 -0.31 -8.36
CA PHE A 80 18.34 0.20 -9.12
C PHE A 80 17.66 1.39 -8.44
N ILE A 81 17.37 1.26 -7.12
CA ILE A 81 16.70 2.32 -6.37
C ILE A 81 17.57 3.57 -6.23
N GLY A 82 18.89 3.39 -6.21
CA GLY A 82 19.85 4.51 -6.25
C GLY A 82 19.79 5.28 -7.56
N GLU A 83 19.81 4.59 -8.70
CA GLU A 83 19.65 5.20 -10.04
C GLU A 83 18.31 5.93 -10.16
N MET A 84 17.21 5.32 -9.70
CA MET A 84 15.88 5.93 -9.68
C MET A 84 15.85 7.18 -8.80
N THR A 85 16.39 7.10 -7.59
CA THR A 85 16.42 8.21 -6.64
C THR A 85 17.23 9.38 -7.20
N GLN A 86 18.39 9.11 -7.79
CA GLN A 86 19.22 10.13 -8.43
C GLN A 86 18.50 10.80 -9.61
N ARG A 87 17.78 10.00 -10.43
CA ARG A 87 17.05 10.50 -11.59
C ARG A 87 15.90 11.42 -11.18
N TYR A 88 15.16 11.07 -10.13
CA TYR A 88 13.96 11.80 -9.69
C TYR A 88 14.17 12.63 -8.43
N ARG A 89 15.40 12.94 -8.09
CA ARG A 89 15.84 13.60 -6.85
C ARG A 89 15.00 14.81 -6.41
N THR A 90 14.54 15.64 -7.37
CA THR A 90 13.73 16.83 -7.05
C THR A 90 12.22 16.58 -7.15
N GLY A 91 11.80 15.43 -7.64
CA GLY A 91 10.41 15.13 -7.94
C GLY A 91 9.75 14.08 -7.04
N VAL A 92 10.54 13.28 -6.30
CA VAL A 92 10.04 12.27 -5.38
C VAL A 92 10.25 12.71 -3.93
N GLN A 93 9.22 12.64 -3.10
CA GLN A 93 9.29 13.00 -1.69
C GLN A 93 9.36 11.79 -0.77
N ALA A 94 8.79 10.66 -1.21
CA ALA A 94 8.83 9.42 -0.44
C ALA A 94 9.00 8.20 -1.37
N ILE A 95 9.66 7.18 -0.87
CA ILE A 95 9.82 5.88 -1.54
C ILE A 95 9.35 4.81 -0.57
N GLU A 96 8.37 4.01 -1.00
CA GLU A 96 7.95 2.79 -0.34
C GLU A 96 8.71 1.62 -0.94
N VAL A 97 9.35 0.84 -0.08
CA VAL A 97 10.21 -0.26 -0.51
C VAL A 97 9.41 -1.56 -0.45
N TRP A 98 9.05 -2.09 -1.62
CA TRP A 98 8.23 -3.28 -1.82
C TRP A 98 6.74 -3.08 -1.49
N ASN A 99 5.96 -4.19 -1.55
CA ASN A 99 4.50 -4.22 -1.38
C ASN A 99 4.06 -5.60 -0.89
N GLU A 100 3.18 -5.66 0.09
CA GLU A 100 2.47 -6.87 0.58
C GLU A 100 3.35 -8.11 0.73
N GLN A 101 4.57 -7.93 1.21
CA GLN A 101 5.60 -8.97 1.30
C GLN A 101 5.24 -10.14 2.24
N ASN A 102 4.16 -10.01 3.02
CA ASN A 102 3.59 -11.09 3.82
C ASN A 102 2.74 -12.08 3.00
N LEU A 103 2.60 -11.86 1.67
CA LEU A 103 1.89 -12.74 0.74
C LEU A 103 2.84 -13.51 -0.19
N ALA A 104 2.46 -14.74 -0.50
CA ALA A 104 3.20 -15.60 -1.43
C ALA A 104 3.30 -15.00 -2.84
N ARG A 105 2.25 -14.33 -3.32
CA ARG A 105 2.21 -13.70 -4.64
C ARG A 105 3.21 -12.56 -4.83
N GLU A 106 3.67 -11.96 -3.74
CA GLU A 106 4.66 -10.88 -3.73
C GLU A 106 6.06 -11.36 -3.34
N GLY A 107 6.15 -12.62 -2.88
CA GLY A 107 7.37 -13.25 -2.40
C GLY A 107 7.97 -14.33 -3.31
N GLY A 108 7.41 -14.53 -4.51
CA GLY A 108 7.92 -15.53 -5.45
C GLY A 108 7.43 -16.95 -5.19
N GLY A 109 6.19 -17.10 -4.72
CA GLY A 109 5.54 -18.38 -4.44
C GLY A 109 5.48 -18.75 -2.95
N ALA A 110 6.09 -17.94 -2.08
CA ALA A 110 5.95 -18.02 -0.62
C ALA A 110 6.06 -16.61 -0.03
N PRO A 111 5.43 -16.32 1.14
CA PRO A 111 5.66 -15.07 1.83
C PRO A 111 7.16 -14.83 2.04
N MET A 112 7.61 -13.58 1.81
CA MET A 112 9.03 -13.24 2.02
C MET A 112 9.35 -13.33 3.52
N PRO A 113 10.40 -14.06 3.95
CA PRO A 113 10.81 -14.01 5.35
C PRO A 113 11.07 -12.56 5.79
N ALA A 114 10.54 -12.15 6.95
CA ALA A 114 10.64 -10.76 7.39
C ALA A 114 12.10 -10.27 7.53
N ALA A 115 13.02 -11.17 7.90
CA ALA A 115 14.46 -10.85 7.95
C ALA A 115 15.04 -10.54 6.58
N ASP A 116 14.64 -11.28 5.54
CA ASP A 116 15.08 -11.06 4.15
C ASP A 116 14.50 -9.75 3.61
N TYR A 117 13.23 -9.47 3.93
CA TYR A 117 12.62 -8.19 3.60
C TYR A 117 13.35 -7.02 4.27
N VAL A 118 13.66 -7.12 5.56
CA VAL A 118 14.37 -6.04 6.27
C VAL A 118 15.80 -5.88 5.74
N ALA A 119 16.44 -6.94 5.28
CA ALA A 119 17.74 -6.85 4.60
C ALA A 119 17.62 -6.08 3.26
N LEU A 120 16.57 -6.35 2.47
CA LEU A 120 16.26 -5.62 1.24
C LEU A 120 16.00 -4.13 1.55
N LEU A 121 15.13 -3.84 2.51
CA LEU A 121 14.83 -2.49 2.97
C LEU A 121 16.06 -1.75 3.46
N SER A 122 16.91 -2.40 4.24
CA SER A 122 18.15 -1.82 4.77
C SER A 122 19.13 -1.41 3.66
N ALA A 123 19.28 -2.26 2.63
CA ALA A 123 20.14 -1.94 1.48
C ALA A 123 19.56 -0.73 0.71
N ALA A 124 18.25 -0.72 0.46
CA ALA A 124 17.55 0.40 -0.18
C ALA A 124 17.65 1.69 0.65
N TYR A 125 17.36 1.62 1.95
CA TYR A 125 17.41 2.76 2.88
C TYR A 125 18.76 3.47 2.83
N ARG A 126 19.85 2.72 3.01
CA ARG A 126 21.20 3.31 2.99
C ARG A 126 21.49 3.99 1.65
N THR A 127 21.09 3.38 0.55
CA THR A 127 21.32 3.92 -0.78
C THR A 127 20.49 5.18 -1.03
N ILE A 128 19.20 5.17 -0.69
CA ILE A 128 18.33 6.34 -0.81
C ILE A 128 18.89 7.49 0.02
N LYS A 129 19.21 7.25 1.30
CA LYS A 129 19.75 8.29 2.19
C LYS A 129 21.11 8.81 1.77
N HIS A 130 21.94 8.01 1.11
CA HIS A 130 23.20 8.46 0.51
C HIS A 130 22.98 9.38 -0.69
N VAL A 131 22.02 9.07 -1.55
CA VAL A 131 21.69 9.86 -2.75
C VAL A 131 20.94 11.15 -2.38
N ASP A 132 19.90 11.02 -1.56
CA ASP A 132 19.11 12.13 -1.08
C ASP A 132 18.55 11.87 0.34
N PRO A 133 19.18 12.44 1.38
CA PRO A 133 18.74 12.24 2.76
C PRO A 133 17.37 12.82 3.07
N SER A 134 16.82 13.69 2.22
CA SER A 134 15.50 14.31 2.42
C SER A 134 14.33 13.40 2.03
N VAL A 135 14.58 12.39 1.20
CA VAL A 135 13.55 11.43 0.77
C VAL A 135 13.11 10.57 1.95
N ILE A 136 11.81 10.53 2.20
CA ILE A 136 11.21 9.70 3.24
C ILE A 136 11.20 8.24 2.77
N VAL A 137 11.78 7.33 3.54
CA VAL A 137 11.74 5.89 3.25
C VAL A 137 10.63 5.25 4.08
N VAL A 138 9.61 4.76 3.37
CA VAL A 138 8.48 4.04 3.96
C VAL A 138 8.73 2.54 3.82
N SER A 139 8.53 1.77 4.89
CA SER A 139 8.57 0.31 4.76
C SER A 139 7.42 -0.16 3.87
N GLY A 140 7.64 -1.20 3.07
CA GLY A 140 6.56 -1.86 2.34
C GLY A 140 5.46 -2.31 3.30
N ALA A 141 4.23 -2.02 2.94
CA ALA A 141 3.08 -2.31 3.74
C ALA A 141 2.70 -3.79 3.66
N PRO A 142 2.63 -4.54 4.78
CA PRO A 142 1.92 -5.80 4.78
C PRO A 142 0.43 -5.59 4.51
N THR A 143 -0.20 -6.58 3.88
CA THR A 143 -1.65 -6.56 3.64
C THR A 143 -2.39 -7.28 4.76
N PRO A 144 -3.62 -6.85 5.10
CA PRO A 144 -4.47 -7.54 6.05
C PRO A 144 -4.68 -9.00 5.64
N ALA A 145 -4.17 -9.90 6.43
CA ALA A 145 -4.30 -11.33 6.22
C ALA A 145 -4.22 -12.04 7.56
N GLY A 146 -4.85 -13.22 7.65
CA GLY A 146 -4.52 -14.18 8.69
C GLY A 146 -3.39 -15.09 8.24
N ASP A 147 -3.01 -16.03 9.11
CA ASP A 147 -2.08 -17.09 8.74
C ASP A 147 -2.74 -18.10 7.81
N VAL A 148 -2.23 -18.14 6.58
CA VAL A 148 -2.62 -19.16 5.59
C VAL A 148 -1.35 -19.91 5.18
N PRO A 149 -1.20 -21.20 5.55
CA PRO A 149 0.00 -21.96 5.28
C PRO A 149 0.45 -21.87 3.81
N GLY A 150 1.68 -21.42 3.59
CA GLY A 150 2.29 -21.25 2.26
C GLY A 150 1.78 -20.06 1.46
N ALA A 151 0.71 -19.39 1.86
CA ALA A 151 0.11 -18.29 1.11
C ALA A 151 0.23 -16.92 1.78
N ALA A 152 0.06 -16.84 3.10
CA ALA A 152 0.11 -15.59 3.84
C ALA A 152 0.61 -15.76 5.27
N ILE A 153 1.24 -14.73 5.80
CA ILE A 153 1.55 -14.56 7.22
C ILE A 153 0.66 -13.42 7.74
N ASP A 154 0.09 -13.62 8.95
CA ASP A 154 -0.67 -12.57 9.64
C ASP A 154 0.11 -11.25 9.64
N ASP A 155 -0.55 -10.18 9.26
CA ASP A 155 0.09 -8.88 9.02
C ASP A 155 0.69 -8.24 10.28
N ILE A 156 0.03 -8.35 11.43
CA ILE A 156 0.58 -7.85 12.70
C ILE A 156 1.77 -8.69 13.14
N ARG A 157 1.64 -10.01 13.07
CA ARG A 157 2.77 -10.91 13.38
C ARG A 157 3.95 -10.67 12.43
N TYR A 158 3.69 -10.42 11.16
CA TYR A 158 4.74 -10.11 10.20
C TYR A 158 5.45 -8.79 10.56
N LEU A 159 4.70 -7.77 10.97
CA LEU A 159 5.27 -6.50 11.45
C LEU A 159 6.15 -6.71 12.69
N GLU A 160 5.71 -7.54 13.65
CA GLU A 160 6.53 -7.90 14.83
C GLU A 160 7.85 -8.56 14.41
N GLN A 161 7.80 -9.48 13.43
CA GLN A 161 9.00 -10.11 12.87
C GLN A 161 9.91 -9.11 12.15
N MET A 162 9.35 -8.13 11.44
CA MET A 162 10.12 -7.04 10.83
C MET A 162 10.85 -6.20 11.89
N TYR A 163 10.18 -5.86 13.02
CA TYR A 163 10.81 -5.16 14.13
C TYR A 163 11.93 -5.99 14.77
N ALA A 164 11.70 -7.27 14.98
CA ALA A 164 12.74 -8.19 15.49
C ALA A 164 13.96 -8.28 14.56
N ALA A 165 13.77 -8.05 13.25
CA ALA A 165 14.84 -8.01 12.25
C ALA A 165 15.50 -6.63 12.09
N GLY A 166 15.08 -5.59 12.82
CA GLY A 166 15.72 -4.27 12.81
C GLY A 166 15.01 -3.19 11.98
N LEU A 167 13.71 -3.35 11.67
CA LEU A 167 12.89 -2.40 10.91
C LEU A 167 13.05 -0.95 11.42
N LYS A 168 13.14 -0.77 12.74
CA LYS A 168 13.22 0.55 13.38
C LYS A 168 14.34 1.43 12.82
N ASP A 169 15.50 0.84 12.52
CA ASP A 169 16.69 1.59 12.15
C ASP A 169 16.82 1.83 10.63
N VAL A 170 15.92 1.28 9.83
CA VAL A 170 16.00 1.27 8.36
C VAL A 170 14.72 1.77 7.67
N SER A 171 13.92 2.55 8.38
CA SER A 171 12.73 3.22 7.83
C SER A 171 12.50 4.56 8.51
N ASP A 172 11.90 5.52 7.81
CA ASP A 172 11.47 6.80 8.39
C ASP A 172 9.97 6.77 8.76
N ALA A 173 9.20 5.90 8.11
CA ALA A 173 7.78 5.68 8.37
C ALA A 173 7.43 4.21 8.13
N ILE A 174 6.32 3.76 8.71
CA ILE A 174 5.83 2.39 8.60
C ILE A 174 4.63 2.36 7.65
N GLY A 175 4.72 1.55 6.59
CA GLY A 175 3.61 1.34 5.65
C GLY A 175 2.60 0.34 6.20
N VAL A 176 1.32 0.55 5.87
CA VAL A 176 0.21 -0.34 6.20
C VAL A 176 -0.86 -0.29 5.12
N HIS A 177 -1.53 -1.41 4.85
CA HIS A 177 -2.71 -1.49 3.98
C HIS A 177 -3.97 -1.80 4.80
N PRO A 178 -4.57 -0.82 5.51
CA PRO A 178 -5.73 -1.07 6.36
C PRO A 178 -7.01 -1.11 5.51
N SER A 179 -7.27 -2.23 4.85
CA SER A 179 -8.55 -2.44 4.17
C SER A 179 -9.70 -2.57 5.18
N GLY A 180 -10.91 -2.22 4.76
CA GLY A 180 -12.08 -2.29 5.63
C GLY A 180 -13.02 -3.45 5.33
N TYR A 181 -12.86 -4.14 4.22
CA TYR A 181 -13.73 -5.20 3.73
C TYR A 181 -15.21 -4.80 3.74
N ASN A 182 -16.04 -5.40 4.60
CA ASN A 182 -17.44 -5.00 4.86
C ASN A 182 -17.65 -4.54 6.31
N CYS A 183 -16.66 -3.89 6.90
CA CYS A 183 -16.66 -3.35 8.25
C CYS A 183 -16.56 -1.81 8.19
N PRO A 184 -17.38 -1.05 8.95
CA PRO A 184 -17.23 0.39 9.09
C PRO A 184 -15.82 0.80 9.52
N ALA A 185 -15.38 2.00 9.12
CA ALA A 185 -14.03 2.47 9.40
C ALA A 185 -13.71 2.55 10.92
N ASP A 186 -14.71 2.88 11.73
CA ASP A 186 -14.62 2.96 13.20
C ASP A 186 -14.99 1.64 13.90
N GLY A 187 -15.30 0.59 13.12
CA GLY A 187 -15.73 -0.69 13.66
C GLY A 187 -14.65 -1.34 14.52
N ASP A 188 -15.04 -1.72 15.73
CA ASP A 188 -14.24 -2.60 16.57
C ASP A 188 -14.47 -4.05 16.13
N TRP A 189 -13.44 -4.69 15.60
CA TRP A 189 -13.50 -6.05 15.07
C TRP A 189 -14.01 -7.09 16.07
N GLN A 190 -13.89 -6.83 17.39
CA GLN A 190 -14.36 -7.75 18.44
C GLN A 190 -15.88 -7.66 18.66
N THR A 191 -16.46 -6.48 18.44
CA THR A 191 -17.85 -6.20 18.81
C THR A 191 -18.74 -5.75 17.66
N VAL A 192 -18.16 -5.36 16.51
CA VAL A 192 -18.92 -4.86 15.37
C VAL A 192 -20.03 -5.83 14.97
N SER A 193 -21.22 -5.31 14.77
CA SER A 193 -22.39 -6.03 14.29
C SER A 193 -23.04 -5.20 13.20
N ASP A 194 -22.96 -5.70 11.97
CA ASP A 194 -23.63 -5.13 10.82
C ASP A 194 -24.55 -6.19 10.20
N PRO A 195 -25.86 -6.01 10.25
CA PRO A 195 -26.81 -7.00 9.71
C PRO A 195 -26.76 -7.07 8.18
N THR A 196 -26.19 -6.08 7.49
CA THR A 196 -26.04 -6.07 6.03
C THR A 196 -24.80 -6.83 5.58
N ALA A 197 -23.79 -6.97 6.43
CA ALA A 197 -22.57 -7.73 6.17
C ALA A 197 -22.86 -9.24 6.22
N ARG A 198 -23.07 -9.85 5.04
CA ARG A 198 -23.40 -11.27 4.87
C ARG A 198 -22.18 -12.14 4.74
N PHE A 199 -21.19 -11.68 4.01
CA PHE A 199 -19.93 -12.38 3.85
C PHE A 199 -19.14 -12.36 5.16
N ARG A 200 -18.70 -13.52 5.63
CA ARG A 200 -18.05 -13.67 6.94
C ARG A 200 -16.55 -13.90 6.87
N GLY A 201 -16.01 -14.25 5.72
CA GLY A 201 -14.61 -14.58 5.59
C GLY A 201 -14.19 -15.83 6.40
N PRO A 202 -12.91 -16.18 6.35
CA PRO A 202 -12.40 -17.40 7.00
C PRO A 202 -12.37 -17.32 8.54
N PHE A 203 -12.49 -16.12 9.13
CA PHE A 203 -12.44 -15.88 10.57
C PHE A 203 -13.77 -15.35 11.13
N GLU A 204 -14.86 -15.57 10.42
CA GLU A 204 -16.19 -15.08 10.81
C GLU A 204 -16.22 -13.55 11.05
N ASN A 205 -15.39 -12.79 10.35
CA ASN A 205 -15.14 -11.35 10.51
C ASN A 205 -14.68 -10.98 11.93
N ARG A 206 -14.05 -11.89 12.64
CA ARG A 206 -13.53 -11.72 14.01
C ARG A 206 -12.01 -11.77 14.04
N HIS A 207 -11.40 -11.02 13.14
CA HIS A 207 -9.95 -10.88 13.05
C HIS A 207 -9.57 -9.39 13.05
N HIS A 208 -8.47 -9.04 13.71
CA HIS A 208 -8.01 -7.64 13.81
C HIS A 208 -7.86 -6.97 12.44
N SER A 209 -7.41 -7.73 11.43
CA SER A 209 -7.18 -7.24 10.07
C SER A 209 -8.47 -7.08 9.25
N TRP A 210 -9.65 -7.48 9.77
CA TRP A 210 -10.91 -7.37 9.05
C TRP A 210 -11.46 -5.94 9.01
N CYS A 211 -11.15 -5.13 10.03
CA CYS A 211 -11.62 -3.76 10.15
C CYS A 211 -10.45 -2.78 10.08
N PHE A 212 -10.62 -1.68 9.37
CA PHE A 212 -9.64 -0.60 9.25
C PHE A 212 -9.03 -0.18 10.61
N ARG A 213 -9.89 0.08 11.60
CA ARG A 213 -9.48 0.48 12.94
C ARG A 213 -8.60 -0.57 13.62
N GLY A 214 -9.00 -1.84 13.54
CA GLY A 214 -8.26 -2.94 14.18
C GLY A 214 -6.84 -3.08 13.61
N THR A 215 -6.69 -2.98 12.30
CA THR A 215 -5.37 -2.98 11.64
C THR A 215 -4.53 -1.78 12.09
N MET A 216 -5.08 -0.57 12.01
CA MET A 216 -4.35 0.66 12.37
C MET A 216 -3.89 0.68 13.83
N GLU A 217 -4.78 0.37 14.77
CA GLU A 217 -4.46 0.32 16.20
C GLU A 217 -3.48 -0.82 16.53
N GLY A 218 -3.63 -1.98 15.87
CA GLY A 218 -2.72 -3.11 16.01
C GLY A 218 -1.29 -2.76 15.60
N TYR A 219 -1.11 -2.16 14.43
CA TYR A 219 0.21 -1.69 13.98
C TYR A 219 0.80 -0.64 14.92
N ARG A 220 -0.02 0.33 15.34
CA ARG A 220 0.42 1.35 16.30
C ARG A 220 0.91 0.74 17.61
N ASN A 221 0.22 -0.27 18.11
CA ASN A 221 0.62 -0.98 19.34
C ASN A 221 1.98 -1.67 19.18
N VAL A 222 2.23 -2.33 18.04
CA VAL A 222 3.54 -2.95 17.74
C VAL A 222 4.63 -1.88 17.67
N MET A 223 4.40 -0.75 16.99
CA MET A 223 5.36 0.37 16.92
C MET A 223 5.71 0.88 18.33
N VAL A 224 4.70 1.11 19.18
CA VAL A 224 4.90 1.60 20.55
C VAL A 224 5.68 0.59 21.39
N ALA A 225 5.32 -0.69 21.32
CA ALA A 225 6.00 -1.77 22.05
C ALA A 225 7.49 -1.90 21.66
N ASN A 226 7.84 -1.55 20.42
CA ASN A 226 9.23 -1.55 19.93
C ASN A 226 9.94 -0.18 20.12
N GLY A 227 9.33 0.75 20.87
CA GLY A 227 9.92 2.07 21.13
C GLY A 227 10.04 2.95 19.89
N ASP A 228 9.14 2.76 18.90
CA ASP A 228 9.12 3.49 17.62
C ASP A 228 7.91 4.42 17.49
N ALA A 229 7.38 4.86 18.65
CA ALA A 229 6.20 5.72 18.74
C ALA A 229 6.36 7.10 18.06
N ASN A 230 7.57 7.53 17.80
CA ASN A 230 7.85 8.82 17.13
C ASN A 230 7.65 8.79 15.62
N LYS A 231 7.63 7.61 15.00
CA LYS A 231 7.35 7.48 13.57
C LYS A 231 5.86 7.53 13.31
N LEU A 232 5.52 7.96 12.07
CA LEU A 232 4.16 7.93 11.59
C LEU A 232 3.86 6.60 10.89
N LEU A 233 2.63 6.13 11.05
CA LEU A 233 2.06 5.03 10.28
C LEU A 233 1.44 5.61 9.00
N TRP A 234 1.83 5.09 7.84
CA TRP A 234 1.35 5.55 6.54
C TRP A 234 0.43 4.51 5.91
N PRO A 235 -0.89 4.76 5.84
CA PRO A 235 -1.80 3.96 5.02
C PRO A 235 -1.48 4.17 3.54
N THR A 236 -0.58 3.36 2.99
CA THR A 236 -0.13 3.49 1.60
C THR A 236 -1.13 2.95 0.60
N GLU A 237 -2.10 2.14 1.07
CA GLU A 237 -3.35 1.80 0.38
C GLU A 237 -4.44 1.57 1.43
N PHE A 238 -5.64 2.13 1.21
CA PHE A 238 -6.82 1.82 2.01
C PHE A 238 -8.08 2.08 1.20
N GLY A 239 -9.16 1.40 1.54
CA GLY A 239 -10.45 1.60 0.86
C GLY A 239 -11.43 0.46 1.11
N TRP A 240 -12.61 0.63 0.55
CA TRP A 240 -13.70 -0.33 0.56
C TRP A 240 -14.17 -0.61 -0.86
N ALA A 241 -14.28 -1.89 -1.21
CA ALA A 241 -14.78 -2.33 -2.50
C ALA A 241 -16.31 -2.32 -2.53
N VAL A 242 -16.89 -1.92 -3.66
CA VAL A 242 -18.34 -2.02 -3.96
C VAL A 242 -18.50 -2.65 -5.33
N ALA A 243 -19.11 -3.81 -5.39
CA ALA A 243 -19.36 -4.50 -6.67
C ALA A 243 -20.52 -5.49 -6.57
N ASN A 244 -21.39 -5.49 -7.60
CA ASN A 244 -22.45 -6.49 -7.72
C ASN A 244 -22.65 -6.82 -9.22
N PRO A 245 -22.28 -8.03 -9.70
CA PRO A 245 -21.65 -9.11 -8.94
C PRO A 245 -20.23 -8.76 -8.51
N PRO A 246 -19.73 -9.30 -7.39
CA PRO A 246 -18.38 -9.09 -6.92
C PRO A 246 -17.36 -9.87 -7.76
N PRO A 247 -16.13 -9.37 -7.92
CA PRO A 247 -15.04 -10.18 -8.46
C PRO A 247 -14.76 -11.41 -7.59
N PRO A 248 -14.19 -12.50 -8.13
CA PRO A 248 -13.76 -13.65 -7.34
C PRO A 248 -12.82 -13.23 -6.20
N ASN A 249 -13.01 -13.79 -5.00
CA ASN A 249 -12.30 -13.48 -3.75
C ASN A 249 -12.60 -12.07 -3.16
N TYR A 250 -13.58 -11.35 -3.72
CA TYR A 250 -14.05 -10.05 -3.21
C TYR A 250 -15.54 -10.09 -2.88
N GLU A 251 -16.05 -11.24 -2.46
CA GLU A 251 -17.48 -11.47 -2.19
C GLU A 251 -18.06 -10.45 -1.18
N TYR A 252 -17.26 -9.97 -0.25
CA TYR A 252 -17.62 -8.91 0.69
C TYR A 252 -18.00 -7.58 0.00
N ALA A 253 -17.55 -7.34 -1.23
CA ALA A 253 -17.87 -6.12 -1.96
C ALA A 253 -19.35 -6.01 -2.35
N ALA A 254 -20.08 -7.15 -2.38
CA ALA A 254 -21.52 -7.17 -2.64
C ALA A 254 -22.37 -6.76 -1.42
N ASP A 255 -21.77 -6.74 -0.24
CA ASP A 255 -22.43 -6.29 0.99
C ASP A 255 -22.36 -4.77 1.16
N ASN A 256 -21.43 -4.10 0.48
CA ASN A 256 -21.18 -2.68 0.62
C ASN A 256 -21.98 -1.87 -0.40
N THR A 257 -22.40 -0.67 -0.01
CA THR A 257 -22.99 0.34 -0.88
C THR A 257 -22.00 1.47 -1.17
N TYR A 258 -22.22 2.24 -2.23
CA TYR A 258 -21.41 3.44 -2.51
C TYR A 258 -21.56 4.52 -1.43
N GLU A 259 -22.70 4.58 -0.76
CA GLU A 259 -22.96 5.46 0.37
C GLU A 259 -22.12 5.08 1.58
N GLU A 260 -22.04 3.80 1.92
CA GLU A 260 -21.18 3.27 2.98
C GLU A 260 -19.71 3.48 2.64
N GLN A 261 -19.27 3.18 1.40
CA GLN A 261 -17.92 3.47 0.93
C GLN A 261 -17.57 4.94 1.19
N ALA A 262 -18.46 5.87 0.85
CA ALA A 262 -18.23 7.30 1.05
C ALA A 262 -18.13 7.66 2.54
N GLN A 263 -19.04 7.18 3.38
CA GLN A 263 -19.06 7.43 4.82
C GLN A 263 -17.78 6.87 5.48
N TRP A 264 -17.41 5.64 5.15
CA TRP A 264 -16.25 4.97 5.76
C TRP A 264 -14.92 5.60 5.34
N ILE A 265 -14.77 6.02 4.09
CA ILE A 265 -13.58 6.75 3.64
C ILE A 265 -13.44 8.07 4.42
N ILE A 266 -14.52 8.84 4.58
CA ILE A 266 -14.49 10.09 5.34
C ILE A 266 -14.19 9.83 6.81
N SER A 267 -14.83 8.83 7.42
CA SER A 267 -14.59 8.42 8.81
C SER A 267 -13.12 7.99 9.02
N ALA A 268 -12.53 7.25 8.08
CA ALA A 268 -11.13 6.85 8.15
C ALA A 268 -10.19 8.06 8.20
N PHE A 269 -10.40 9.07 7.36
CA PHE A 269 -9.60 10.31 7.39
C PHE A 269 -9.79 11.08 8.71
N GLN A 270 -11.01 11.17 9.21
CA GLN A 270 -11.30 11.84 10.49
C GLN A 270 -10.64 11.14 11.67
N GLN A 271 -10.71 9.81 11.71
CA GLN A 271 -10.03 9.03 12.75
C GLN A 271 -8.51 9.19 12.69
N ALA A 272 -7.92 9.12 11.51
CA ALA A 272 -6.50 9.31 11.32
C ALA A 272 -6.04 10.68 11.82
N GLN A 273 -6.80 11.73 11.53
CA GLN A 273 -6.54 13.07 12.02
C GLN A 273 -6.64 13.15 13.56
N ALA A 274 -7.65 12.51 14.14
CA ALA A 274 -7.84 12.49 15.60
C ALA A 274 -6.73 11.72 16.33
N TRP A 275 -6.21 10.66 15.73
CA TRP A 275 -5.12 9.87 16.31
C TRP A 275 -3.78 10.62 16.35
N GLY A 276 -3.48 11.48 15.39
CA GLY A 276 -2.26 12.32 15.36
C GLY A 276 -0.94 11.57 15.11
N TRP A 277 -0.97 10.24 14.96
CA TRP A 277 0.20 9.41 14.65
C TRP A 277 0.15 8.78 13.24
N VAL A 278 -0.78 9.25 12.41
CA VAL A 278 -0.94 8.81 11.03
C VAL A 278 -0.35 9.85 10.10
N GLY A 279 0.41 9.41 9.12
CA GLY A 279 0.96 10.23 8.04
C GLY A 279 0.01 10.39 6.86
N PRO A 280 0.52 10.73 5.67
CA PRO A 280 -0.26 10.73 4.46
C PRO A 280 -0.98 9.40 4.23
N MET A 281 -2.24 9.50 3.81
CA MET A 281 -3.08 8.35 3.51
C MET A 281 -3.38 8.30 2.01
N PHE A 282 -3.28 7.12 1.41
CA PHE A 282 -3.46 6.92 -0.02
C PHE A 282 -4.68 6.04 -0.28
N LEU A 283 -5.73 6.66 -0.81
CA LEU A 283 -6.96 5.96 -1.15
C LEU A 283 -6.74 5.04 -2.36
N TRP A 284 -7.04 3.78 -2.20
CA TRP A 284 -7.11 2.80 -3.25
C TRP A 284 -8.56 2.69 -3.75
N ASN A 285 -8.96 3.19 -4.93
CA ASN A 285 -8.15 3.99 -5.86
C ASN A 285 -9.01 5.08 -6.54
N LEU A 286 -8.36 5.92 -7.34
CA LEU A 286 -9.06 7.02 -7.99
C LEU A 286 -9.94 6.56 -9.17
N ASN A 287 -9.40 5.78 -10.14
CA ASN A 287 -10.00 5.69 -11.48
C ASN A 287 -9.83 4.36 -12.21
N TYR A 288 -9.53 3.26 -11.55
CA TYR A 288 -9.54 1.95 -12.23
C TYR A 288 -10.92 1.58 -12.76
N GLY A 289 -12.00 2.10 -12.17
CA GLY A 289 -13.35 1.98 -12.72
C GLY A 289 -13.51 2.56 -14.12
N VAL A 290 -12.61 3.48 -14.53
CA VAL A 290 -12.56 4.04 -15.89
C VAL A 290 -11.54 3.29 -16.76
N THR A 291 -10.32 3.06 -16.22
CA THR A 291 -9.18 2.55 -17.01
C THR A 291 -9.12 1.03 -17.11
N LYS A 292 -9.69 0.32 -16.14
CA LYS A 292 -9.75 -1.16 -16.07
C LYS A 292 -11.14 -1.63 -15.58
N PRO A 293 -12.24 -1.27 -16.27
CA PRO A 293 -13.58 -1.62 -15.82
C PRO A 293 -13.74 -3.13 -15.71
N GLY A 294 -14.43 -3.60 -14.68
CA GLY A 294 -14.64 -5.02 -14.39
C GLY A 294 -13.48 -5.74 -13.69
N SER A 295 -12.36 -5.06 -13.48
CA SER A 295 -11.27 -5.62 -12.66
C SER A 295 -11.59 -5.53 -11.16
N GLU A 296 -10.89 -6.32 -10.34
CA GLU A 296 -10.98 -6.24 -8.87
C GLU A 296 -10.64 -4.83 -8.36
N GLN A 297 -9.65 -4.17 -8.97
CA GLN A 297 -9.25 -2.80 -8.62
C GLN A 297 -10.38 -1.79 -8.91
N ALA A 298 -11.20 -2.04 -9.93
CA ALA A 298 -12.32 -1.17 -10.30
C ALA A 298 -13.38 -1.09 -9.19
N ALA A 299 -13.54 -2.16 -8.39
CA ALA A 299 -14.49 -2.21 -7.29
C ALA A 299 -14.19 -1.17 -6.18
N PHE A 300 -12.94 -0.76 -6.02
CA PHE A 300 -12.53 0.26 -5.05
C PHE A 300 -12.58 1.69 -5.59
N SER A 301 -12.84 1.85 -6.89
CA SER A 301 -12.64 3.13 -7.57
C SER A 301 -13.70 4.16 -7.20
N ILE A 302 -13.26 5.41 -6.99
CA ILE A 302 -14.18 6.54 -6.76
C ILE A 302 -14.55 7.31 -8.02
N LEU A 303 -13.94 6.93 -9.18
CA LEU A 303 -14.35 7.33 -10.53
C LEU A 303 -14.62 6.09 -11.37
N THR A 304 -15.79 6.04 -11.97
CA THR A 304 -16.26 4.96 -12.82
C THR A 304 -16.59 5.47 -14.23
N GLN A 305 -16.92 4.58 -15.15
CA GLN A 305 -17.42 4.96 -16.48
C GLN A 305 -18.74 5.74 -16.43
N GLN A 306 -19.53 5.55 -15.35
CA GLN A 306 -20.78 6.28 -15.08
C GLN A 306 -20.53 7.65 -14.44
N GLY A 307 -19.29 7.95 -14.06
CA GLY A 307 -18.90 9.21 -13.43
C GLY A 307 -18.40 9.06 -12.00
N PRO A 308 -18.29 10.17 -11.27
CA PRO A 308 -17.86 10.19 -9.87
C PRO A 308 -18.87 9.48 -8.96
N THR A 309 -18.37 8.64 -8.06
CA THR A 309 -19.18 7.99 -7.01
C THR A 309 -19.51 8.96 -5.86
N PRO A 310 -20.42 8.60 -4.93
CA PRO A 310 -20.66 9.35 -3.70
C PRO A 310 -19.37 9.65 -2.92
N ALA A 311 -18.42 8.72 -2.86
CA ALA A 311 -17.12 8.93 -2.20
C ALA A 311 -16.31 10.08 -2.80
N TYR A 312 -16.30 10.22 -4.14
CA TYR A 312 -15.65 11.35 -4.80
C TYR A 312 -16.30 12.69 -4.39
N GLN A 313 -17.63 12.74 -4.34
CA GLN A 313 -18.37 13.94 -3.95
C GLN A 313 -18.14 14.29 -2.46
N ALA A 314 -18.17 13.30 -1.58
CA ALA A 314 -17.87 13.49 -0.17
C ALA A 314 -16.45 14.03 0.07
N LEU A 315 -15.46 13.51 -0.66
CA LEU A 315 -14.08 14.00 -0.61
C LEU A 315 -13.93 15.45 -1.07
N LEU A 316 -14.78 15.97 -1.95
CA LEU A 316 -14.76 17.40 -2.31
C LEU A 316 -15.14 18.31 -1.14
N SER A 317 -15.93 17.81 -0.21
CA SER A 317 -16.56 18.61 0.85
C SER A 317 -15.78 18.63 2.16
N ILE A 318 -14.76 17.76 2.34
CA ILE A 318 -13.96 17.75 3.57
C ILE A 318 -12.79 18.76 3.52
N PRO A 319 -12.40 19.35 4.67
CA PRO A 319 -11.17 20.14 4.78
C PRO A 319 -9.95 19.28 4.39
N LYS A 320 -8.94 19.93 3.83
CA LYS A 320 -7.68 19.30 3.40
C LYS A 320 -6.52 19.75 4.28
#